data_60ed13d129fb843b78800dcd01471a5d
#
_entry.id   60ed13d129fb843b78800dcd01471a5d
#
_cell.length_a   1.000
_cell.length_b   1.000
_cell.length_c   1.000
_cell.angle_alpha   90.00
_cell.angle_beta   90.00
_cell.angle_gamma   90.00
#
_symmetry.space_group_name_H-M   'P 1'
#
loop_
_entity.id
_entity.type
_entity.pdbx_description
1 polymer ?
#
loop_
_entity_poly.entity_id
_entity_poly.type
_entity_poly.pdbx_seq_one_letter_code
_entity_poly.pdbx_strand_id
1 'polypeptide(L)'
;HQFAERIAECQYYFKEFMKTIYGKKLSKYIFAIIVPDDTSKLESIFINEFFVNSDTCKAVAQMPMALAISKEENKYVSISKSDRNIILEYVRNHESVVTRFYDRNTTNPQTIKEDAKRLHIDLEYESVPIYINNFNMNMDEYLDFANIITPKQFLEKIAGIDVEKL
;
A
#
# COMPACT_ATOMS: atom_id res chain seq x y z
N HIS A 1 -18.97 4.32 8.87
CA HIS A 1 -20.26 5.05 8.86
C HIS A 1 -20.07 6.54 9.14
N GLN A 2 -19.37 6.93 10.21
CA GLN A 2 -19.16 8.36 10.53
C GLN A 2 -18.44 9.15 9.42
N PHE A 3 -17.52 8.52 8.71
CA PHE A 3 -16.81 9.16 7.58
C PHE A 3 -17.76 9.46 6.42
N ALA A 4 -18.63 8.52 6.05
CA ALA A 4 -19.58 8.72 4.94
C ALA A 4 -20.64 9.79 5.26
N GLU A 5 -21.03 9.94 6.54
CA GLU A 5 -21.98 10.94 6.98
C GLU A 5 -21.41 12.36 6.98
N ARG A 6 -20.09 12.49 7.11
CA ARG A 6 -19.38 13.76 7.23
C ARG A 6 -18.38 14.03 6.10
N ILE A 7 -18.57 13.38 4.96
CA ILE A 7 -17.62 13.44 3.86
C ILE A 7 -17.36 14.87 3.36
N ALA A 8 -18.40 15.67 3.22
CA ALA A 8 -18.29 17.06 2.75
C ALA A 8 -17.49 17.93 3.74
N GLU A 9 -17.69 17.71 5.03
CA GLU A 9 -16.93 18.39 6.08
C GLU A 9 -15.46 17.97 6.06
N CYS A 10 -15.19 16.65 5.91
CA CYS A 10 -13.83 16.13 5.80
C CYS A 10 -13.11 16.65 4.55
N GLN A 11 -13.81 16.73 3.40
CA GLN A 11 -13.28 17.31 2.17
C GLN A 11 -12.94 18.80 2.34
N TYR A 12 -13.80 19.56 3.01
CA TYR A 12 -13.54 20.96 3.32
C TYR A 12 -12.28 21.13 4.18
N TYR A 13 -12.16 20.42 5.28
CA TYR A 13 -10.98 20.50 6.15
C TYR A 13 -9.70 20.03 5.45
N PHE A 14 -9.80 18.97 4.65
CA PHE A 14 -8.68 18.51 3.85
C PHE A 14 -8.22 19.58 2.85
N LYS A 15 -9.13 20.22 2.15
CA LYS A 15 -8.84 21.33 1.24
C LYS A 15 -8.14 22.50 1.94
N GLU A 16 -8.65 22.91 3.09
CA GLU A 16 -8.04 24.00 3.87
C GLU A 16 -6.63 23.61 4.37
N PHE A 17 -6.46 22.38 4.85
CA PHE A 17 -5.14 21.85 5.22
C PHE A 17 -4.16 21.87 4.04
N MET A 18 -4.57 21.39 2.88
CA MET A 18 -3.72 21.37 1.69
C MET A 18 -3.33 22.79 1.23
N LYS A 19 -4.21 23.78 1.38
CA LYS A 19 -3.88 25.19 1.09
C LYS A 19 -2.76 25.72 2.00
N THR A 20 -2.67 25.28 3.23
CA THR A 20 -1.60 25.71 4.15
C THR A 20 -0.23 25.21 3.71
N ILE A 21 -0.16 24.06 3.04
CA ILE A 21 1.08 23.42 2.59
C ILE A 21 1.48 23.91 1.19
N TYR A 22 0.54 23.91 0.25
CA TYR A 22 0.81 24.12 -1.19
C TYR A 22 0.28 25.43 -1.75
N GLY A 23 -0.40 26.25 -0.97
CA GLY A 23 -0.99 27.52 -1.39
C GLY A 23 -2.34 27.33 -2.09
N LYS A 24 -2.80 28.37 -2.80
CA LYS A 24 -4.20 28.43 -3.30
C LYS A 24 -4.49 27.66 -4.58
N LYS A 25 -3.48 27.24 -5.36
CA LYS A 25 -3.68 26.56 -6.66
C LYS A 25 -3.50 25.06 -6.53
N LEU A 26 -4.46 24.37 -5.93
CA LEU A 26 -4.40 22.94 -5.67
C LEU A 26 -4.77 22.06 -6.88
N SER A 27 -5.72 22.49 -7.70
CA SER A 27 -6.29 21.69 -8.80
C SER A 27 -5.31 21.28 -9.92
N LYS A 28 -4.05 21.69 -9.85
CA LYS A 28 -3.01 21.29 -10.81
C LYS A 28 -2.28 20.01 -10.42
N TYR A 29 -2.40 19.55 -9.17
CA TYR A 29 -1.67 18.40 -8.66
C TYR A 29 -2.34 17.08 -9.05
N ILE A 30 -1.53 16.05 -9.25
CA ILE A 30 -1.95 14.65 -9.30
C ILE A 30 -1.53 14.04 -7.99
N PHE A 31 -2.44 13.35 -7.31
CA PHE A 31 -2.12 12.64 -6.07
C PHE A 31 -1.80 11.19 -6.37
N ALA A 32 -0.65 10.73 -5.88
CA ALA A 32 -0.35 9.31 -5.76
C ALA A 32 -0.70 8.87 -4.34
N ILE A 33 -1.63 7.96 -4.21
CA ILE A 33 -2.12 7.46 -2.93
C ILE A 33 -1.73 6.00 -2.80
N ILE A 34 -0.95 5.71 -1.76
CA ILE A 34 -0.63 4.33 -1.40
C ILE A 34 -1.78 3.78 -0.57
N VAL A 35 -2.33 2.67 -1.01
CA VAL A 35 -3.46 2.00 -0.35
C VAL A 35 -3.05 0.64 0.18
N PRO A 36 -3.69 0.13 1.25
CA PRO A 36 -3.50 -1.23 1.71
C PRO A 36 -3.77 -2.26 0.59
N ASP A 37 -3.03 -3.37 0.60
CA ASP A 37 -3.12 -4.40 -0.44
C ASP A 37 -4.47 -5.14 -0.46
N ASP A 38 -5.26 -5.02 0.60
CA ASP A 38 -6.63 -5.54 0.68
C ASP A 38 -7.71 -4.49 0.44
N THR A 39 -7.36 -3.36 -0.17
CA THR A 39 -8.31 -2.31 -0.54
C THR A 39 -9.27 -2.83 -1.60
N SER A 40 -10.55 -2.83 -1.28
CA SER A 40 -11.60 -3.26 -2.19
C SER A 40 -11.82 -2.24 -3.31
N LYS A 41 -12.42 -2.70 -4.42
CA LYS A 41 -12.79 -1.82 -5.53
C LYS A 41 -13.72 -0.68 -5.09
N LEU A 42 -14.63 -0.95 -4.15
CA LEU A 42 -15.54 0.07 -3.62
C LEU A 42 -14.78 1.13 -2.82
N GLU A 43 -13.85 0.72 -1.98
CA GLU A 43 -12.98 1.63 -1.23
C GLU A 43 -12.12 2.47 -2.15
N SER A 44 -11.56 1.87 -3.22
CA SER A 44 -10.78 2.60 -4.23
C SER A 44 -11.61 3.69 -4.93
N ILE A 45 -12.85 3.38 -5.31
CA ILE A 45 -13.77 4.36 -5.88
C ILE A 45 -14.03 5.48 -4.87
N PHE A 46 -14.30 5.13 -3.62
CA PHE A 46 -14.59 6.09 -2.57
C PHE A 46 -13.40 7.03 -2.29
N ILE A 47 -12.18 6.49 -2.25
CA ILE A 47 -10.95 7.26 -2.10
C ILE A 47 -10.81 8.25 -3.26
N ASN A 48 -10.99 7.78 -4.49
CA ASN A 48 -10.91 8.63 -5.67
C ASN A 48 -11.92 9.79 -5.61
N GLU A 49 -13.19 9.50 -5.35
CA GLU A 49 -14.26 10.49 -5.22
C GLU A 49 -14.00 11.50 -4.10
N PHE A 50 -13.45 11.03 -2.98
CA PHE A 50 -13.11 11.90 -1.87
C PHE A 50 -12.11 12.98 -2.29
N PHE A 51 -11.01 12.60 -2.91
CA PHE A 51 -9.94 13.54 -3.25
C PHE A 51 -10.30 14.43 -4.45
N VAL A 52 -10.92 13.87 -5.48
CA VAL A 52 -11.34 14.65 -6.67
C VAL A 52 -12.39 15.68 -6.27
N ASN A 53 -13.42 15.29 -5.52
CA ASN A 53 -14.49 16.19 -5.11
C ASN A 53 -14.07 17.19 -4.02
N SER A 54 -12.90 17.03 -3.42
CA SER A 54 -12.33 18.04 -2.51
C SER A 54 -11.73 19.25 -3.22
N ASP A 55 -11.68 19.26 -4.57
CA ASP A 55 -10.99 20.27 -5.41
C ASP A 55 -9.51 20.48 -5.03
N THR A 56 -8.84 19.45 -4.53
CA THR A 56 -7.44 19.52 -4.11
C THR A 56 -6.47 18.94 -5.12
N CYS A 57 -6.98 18.22 -6.12
CA CYS A 57 -6.17 17.62 -7.17
C CYS A 57 -6.91 17.56 -8.49
N LYS A 58 -6.15 17.37 -9.57
CA LYS A 58 -6.66 17.14 -10.93
C LYS A 58 -7.08 15.68 -11.13
N ALA A 59 -6.32 14.77 -10.55
CA ALA A 59 -6.51 13.34 -10.68
C ALA A 59 -5.89 12.61 -9.48
N VAL A 60 -6.28 11.37 -9.28
CA VAL A 60 -5.74 10.46 -8.27
C VAL A 60 -5.25 9.20 -8.95
N ALA A 61 -4.01 8.81 -8.67
CA ALA A 61 -3.47 7.50 -8.96
C ALA A 61 -3.39 6.71 -7.64
N GLN A 62 -3.86 5.48 -7.64
CA GLN A 62 -3.79 4.60 -6.47
C GLN A 62 -2.83 3.45 -6.76
N MET A 63 -1.98 3.15 -5.79
CA MET A 63 -1.03 2.04 -5.86
C MET A 63 -1.14 1.18 -4.60
N PRO A 64 -1.31 -0.14 -4.72
CA PRO A 64 -1.19 -1.05 -3.60
C PRO A 64 0.18 -0.95 -2.94
N MET A 65 0.21 -1.08 -1.63
CA MET A 65 1.43 -0.93 -0.83
C MET A 65 2.52 -1.92 -1.24
N ALA A 66 2.16 -3.16 -1.56
CA ALA A 66 3.10 -4.18 -2.02
C ALA A 66 3.86 -3.74 -3.29
N LEU A 67 3.19 -3.08 -4.24
CA LEU A 67 3.82 -2.61 -5.48
C LEU A 67 4.74 -1.39 -5.27
N ALA A 68 4.55 -0.65 -4.18
CA ALA A 68 5.39 0.49 -3.81
C ALA A 68 6.71 0.08 -3.13
N ILE A 69 6.81 -1.15 -2.62
CA ILE A 69 7.97 -1.61 -1.83
C ILE A 69 9.23 -1.70 -2.67
N SER A 70 9.15 -2.23 -3.88
CA SER A 70 10.34 -2.41 -4.71
C SER A 70 10.10 -2.05 -6.16
N LYS A 71 10.60 -0.90 -6.56
CA LYS A 71 10.65 -0.45 -7.94
C LYS A 71 11.77 -1.14 -8.74
N GLU A 72 12.78 -1.63 -8.06
CA GLU A 72 14.02 -2.14 -8.68
C GLU A 72 14.03 -3.68 -8.81
N GLU A 73 13.14 -4.35 -8.09
CA GLU A 73 13.07 -5.81 -8.04
C GLU A 73 12.01 -6.34 -8.98
N ASN A 74 12.40 -7.22 -9.87
CA ASN A 74 11.46 -7.86 -10.80
C ASN A 74 10.61 -8.96 -10.15
N LYS A 75 11.11 -9.56 -9.05
CA LYS A 75 10.42 -10.65 -8.32
C LYS A 75 10.66 -10.48 -6.83
N TYR A 76 9.62 -10.49 -6.04
CA TYR A 76 9.69 -10.50 -4.58
C TYR A 76 8.39 -10.98 -3.95
N VAL A 77 8.47 -11.37 -2.69
CA VAL A 77 7.31 -11.60 -1.83
C VAL A 77 7.16 -10.41 -0.90
N SER A 78 5.97 -9.86 -0.81
CA SER A 78 5.60 -8.81 0.14
C SER A 78 4.76 -9.38 1.27
N ILE A 79 5.04 -8.95 2.49
CA ILE A 79 4.20 -9.18 3.66
C ILE A 79 3.80 -7.83 4.21
N SER A 80 2.51 -7.57 4.25
CA SER A 80 1.93 -6.36 4.81
C SER A 80 0.78 -6.67 5.77
N LYS A 81 0.39 -5.70 6.56
CA LYS A 81 -0.70 -5.82 7.54
C LYS A 81 -1.63 -4.64 7.40
N SER A 82 -2.90 -4.91 7.27
CA SER A 82 -3.98 -3.91 7.30
C SER A 82 -4.74 -3.97 8.63
N ASP A 83 -5.79 -3.19 8.74
CA ASP A 83 -6.72 -3.30 9.88
C ASP A 83 -7.51 -4.61 9.89
N ARG A 84 -7.58 -5.32 8.77
CA ARG A 84 -8.36 -6.55 8.58
C ARG A 84 -7.49 -7.79 8.51
N ASN A 85 -6.41 -7.72 7.72
CA ASN A 85 -5.67 -8.90 7.29
C ASN A 85 -4.15 -8.73 7.44
N ILE A 86 -3.45 -9.87 7.49
CA ILE A 86 -2.08 -9.99 7.03
C ILE A 86 -2.15 -10.40 5.57
N ILE A 87 -1.45 -9.70 4.70
CA ILE A 87 -1.47 -9.92 3.27
C ILE A 87 -0.10 -10.43 2.83
N LEU A 88 -0.10 -11.59 2.19
CA LEU A 88 1.07 -12.22 1.60
C LEU A 88 0.91 -12.19 0.08
N GLU A 89 1.84 -11.54 -0.61
CA GLU A 89 1.73 -11.26 -2.02
C GLU A 89 3.02 -11.57 -2.78
N TYR A 90 2.93 -12.34 -3.85
CA TYR A 90 4.03 -12.53 -4.78
C TYR A 90 3.89 -11.54 -5.94
N VAL A 91 4.90 -10.70 -6.09
CA VAL A 91 4.98 -9.70 -7.15
C VAL A 91 6.01 -10.14 -8.18
N ARG A 92 5.64 -10.04 -9.46
CA ARG A 92 6.53 -10.30 -10.60
C ARG A 92 6.26 -9.28 -11.70
N ASN A 93 7.33 -8.64 -12.20
CA ASN A 93 7.27 -7.62 -13.25
C ASN A 93 6.31 -6.47 -12.89
N HIS A 94 6.32 -6.03 -11.63
CA HIS A 94 5.46 -4.96 -11.07
C HIS A 94 3.95 -5.29 -11.04
N GLU A 95 3.61 -6.56 -11.13
CA GLU A 95 2.22 -7.03 -11.04
C GLU A 95 2.08 -8.05 -9.89
N SER A 96 0.95 -7.98 -9.21
CA SER A 96 0.55 -8.99 -8.25
C SER A 96 0.15 -10.28 -8.96
N VAL A 97 0.89 -11.35 -8.71
CA VAL A 97 0.66 -12.66 -9.33
C VAL A 97 -0.21 -13.55 -8.46
N VAL A 98 0.08 -13.59 -7.17
CA VAL A 98 -0.67 -14.36 -6.17
C VAL A 98 -0.78 -13.55 -4.90
N THR A 99 -1.99 -13.48 -4.35
CA THR A 99 -2.26 -12.85 -3.06
C THR A 99 -2.99 -13.84 -2.15
N ARG A 100 -2.56 -13.91 -0.90
CA ARG A 100 -3.27 -14.64 0.17
C ARG A 100 -3.55 -13.71 1.33
N PHE A 101 -4.74 -13.86 1.90
CA PHE A 101 -5.21 -13.09 3.04
C PHE A 101 -5.33 -13.98 4.27
N TYR A 102 -4.87 -13.50 5.40
CA TYR A 102 -4.92 -14.19 6.68
C TYR A 102 -5.53 -13.27 7.72
N ASP A 103 -6.38 -13.82 8.57
CA ASP A 103 -6.91 -13.05 9.69
C ASP A 103 -5.78 -12.61 10.63
N ARG A 104 -5.65 -11.29 10.83
CA ARG A 104 -4.56 -10.70 11.60
C ARG A 104 -4.55 -11.07 13.09
N ASN A 105 -5.70 -11.49 13.63
CA ASN A 105 -5.86 -11.75 15.05
C ASN A 105 -5.69 -13.24 15.40
N THR A 106 -5.90 -14.13 14.45
CA THR A 106 -5.93 -15.57 14.69
C THR A 106 -4.82 -16.34 14.01
N THR A 107 -4.15 -15.75 13.02
CA THR A 107 -3.10 -16.45 12.26
C THR A 107 -1.76 -16.41 12.99
N ASN A 108 -1.15 -17.60 13.14
CA ASN A 108 0.19 -17.71 13.71
C ASN A 108 1.23 -17.16 12.71
N PRO A 109 2.16 -16.28 13.13
CA PRO A 109 3.25 -15.79 12.28
C PRO A 109 4.08 -16.90 11.61
N GLN A 110 4.23 -18.04 12.26
CA GLN A 110 4.95 -19.18 11.67
C GLN A 110 4.27 -19.72 10.41
N THR A 111 2.94 -19.72 10.35
CA THR A 111 2.18 -20.10 9.15
C THR A 111 2.50 -19.18 7.99
N ILE A 112 2.56 -17.86 8.25
CA ILE A 112 2.91 -16.87 7.23
C ILE A 112 4.33 -17.09 6.69
N LYS A 113 5.29 -17.40 7.59
CA LYS A 113 6.68 -17.68 7.22
C LYS A 113 6.82 -18.89 6.31
N GLU A 114 6.06 -19.94 6.60
CA GLU A 114 6.05 -21.18 5.80
C GLU A 114 5.38 -20.96 4.45
N ASP A 115 4.24 -20.28 4.44
CA ASP A 115 3.49 -19.98 3.24
C ASP A 115 4.21 -18.99 2.31
N ALA A 116 4.98 -18.04 2.86
CA ALA A 116 5.79 -17.12 2.07
C ALA A 116 6.79 -17.84 1.16
N LYS A 117 7.31 -19.00 1.58
CA LYS A 117 8.24 -19.81 0.80
C LYS A 117 7.57 -20.71 -0.24
N ARG A 118 6.26 -20.87 -0.17
CA ARG A 118 5.47 -21.79 -1.01
C ARG A 118 4.33 -21.09 -1.73
N LEU A 119 4.35 -19.76 -1.77
CA LEU A 119 3.26 -18.98 -2.30
C LEU A 119 3.08 -19.18 -3.82
N HIS A 120 4.19 -19.40 -4.54
CA HIS A 120 4.21 -19.61 -5.97
C HIS A 120 5.29 -20.61 -6.35
N ILE A 121 5.13 -21.30 -7.48
CA ILE A 121 6.08 -22.32 -7.98
C ILE A 121 7.49 -21.77 -8.18
N ASP A 122 7.61 -20.51 -8.60
CA ASP A 122 8.93 -19.85 -8.79
C ASP A 122 9.77 -19.89 -7.51
N LEU A 123 9.12 -19.82 -6.33
CA LEU A 123 9.78 -19.78 -5.02
C LEU A 123 10.40 -21.13 -4.61
N GLU A 124 10.04 -22.20 -5.29
CA GLU A 124 10.65 -23.55 -5.10
C GLU A 124 11.98 -23.66 -5.84
N TYR A 125 12.17 -22.89 -6.89
CA TYR A 125 13.33 -23.01 -7.80
C TYR A 125 14.25 -21.80 -7.73
N GLU A 126 13.77 -20.66 -7.28
CA GLU A 126 14.51 -19.40 -7.23
C GLU A 126 14.54 -18.83 -5.82
N SER A 127 15.69 -18.27 -5.42
CA SER A 127 15.76 -17.48 -4.18
C SER A 127 15.19 -16.08 -4.47
N VAL A 128 13.98 -15.84 -3.98
CA VAL A 128 13.27 -14.57 -4.16
C VAL A 128 13.29 -13.80 -2.85
N PRO A 129 13.64 -12.50 -2.84
CA PRO A 129 13.64 -11.70 -1.62
C PRO A 129 12.24 -11.58 -1.04
N ILE A 130 12.15 -11.61 0.29
CA ILE A 130 10.92 -11.39 1.03
C ILE A 130 11.05 -10.04 1.73
N TYR A 131 10.10 -9.16 1.51
CA TYR A 131 10.03 -7.83 2.12
C TYR A 131 8.86 -7.73 3.08
N ILE A 132 9.13 -7.13 4.24
CA ILE A 132 8.11 -6.83 5.24
C ILE A 132 7.91 -5.32 5.25
N ASN A 133 6.68 -4.91 4.98
CA ASN A 133 6.30 -3.51 5.06
C ASN A 133 5.91 -3.17 6.51
N ASN A 134 6.76 -2.39 7.16
CA ASN A 134 6.55 -1.92 8.53
C ASN A 134 6.12 -0.43 8.59
N PHE A 135 5.47 0.08 7.57
CA PHE A 135 5.11 1.49 7.49
C PHE A 135 3.96 1.88 8.41
N ASN A 136 2.87 1.12 8.39
CA ASN A 136 1.62 1.49 9.06
C ASN A 136 1.23 0.58 10.23
N MET A 137 1.83 -0.59 10.33
CA MET A 137 1.54 -1.58 11.36
C MET A 137 2.84 -2.19 11.89
N ASN A 138 2.85 -2.53 13.18
CA ASN A 138 3.98 -3.25 13.74
C ASN A 138 4.07 -4.66 13.16
N MET A 139 5.24 -5.02 12.64
CA MET A 139 5.56 -6.28 11.98
C MET A 139 6.80 -6.96 12.59
N ASP A 140 7.13 -6.64 13.86
CA ASP A 140 8.32 -7.12 14.54
C ASP A 140 8.37 -8.65 14.66
N GLU A 141 7.23 -9.31 14.64
CA GLU A 141 7.10 -10.76 14.63
C GLU A 141 7.68 -11.48 13.41
N TYR A 142 8.05 -10.72 12.36
CA TYR A 142 8.60 -11.24 11.10
C TYR A 142 10.06 -10.86 10.86
N LEU A 143 10.69 -10.17 11.83
CA LEU A 143 12.07 -9.63 11.72
C LEU A 143 13.15 -10.68 11.43
N ASP A 144 12.91 -11.92 11.79
CA ASP A 144 13.90 -12.99 11.79
C ASP A 144 14.06 -13.70 10.44
N PHE A 145 13.22 -13.39 9.43
CA PHE A 145 13.26 -14.17 8.19
C PHE A 145 13.17 -13.36 6.87
N ALA A 146 13.01 -12.05 6.94
CA ALA A 146 12.82 -11.24 5.75
C ALA A 146 13.42 -9.84 5.87
N ASN A 147 13.54 -9.14 4.75
CA ASN A 147 14.04 -7.78 4.70
C ASN A 147 12.96 -6.79 5.13
N ILE A 148 13.20 -6.04 6.19
CA ILE A 148 12.26 -5.04 6.67
C ILE A 148 12.41 -3.75 5.90
N ILE A 149 11.27 -3.21 5.46
CA ILE A 149 11.17 -1.87 4.94
C ILE A 149 10.67 -0.96 6.05
N THR A 150 11.57 -0.16 6.57
CA THR A 150 11.25 0.84 7.61
C THR A 150 10.41 1.97 7.04
N PRO A 151 9.69 2.76 7.87
CA PRO A 151 8.93 3.93 7.41
C PRO A 151 9.76 4.90 6.57
N LYS A 152 11.01 5.15 6.96
CA LYS A 152 11.92 6.03 6.22
C LYS A 152 12.25 5.46 4.83
N GLN A 153 12.65 4.20 4.75
CA GLN A 153 12.95 3.53 3.48
C GLN A 153 11.72 3.48 2.57
N PHE A 154 10.52 3.25 3.14
CA PHE A 154 9.29 3.26 2.38
C PHE A 154 9.03 4.63 1.75
N LEU A 155 9.15 5.72 2.52
CA LEU A 155 8.99 7.08 2.02
C LEU A 155 10.01 7.42 0.92
N GLU A 156 11.26 6.99 1.07
CA GLU A 156 12.30 7.16 0.04
C GLU A 156 11.94 6.43 -1.27
N LYS A 157 11.41 5.21 -1.17
CA LYS A 157 10.98 4.42 -2.32
C LYS A 157 9.80 5.08 -3.05
N ILE A 158 8.75 5.49 -2.34
CA ILE A 158 7.59 6.14 -2.96
C ILE A 158 7.90 7.52 -3.54
N ALA A 159 8.84 8.26 -2.96
CA ALA A 159 9.28 9.55 -3.50
C ALA A 159 9.93 9.43 -4.90
N GLY A 160 10.44 8.25 -5.24
CA GLY A 160 11.01 7.95 -6.56
C GLY A 160 10.01 7.42 -7.59
N ILE A 161 8.72 7.27 -7.24
CA ILE A 161 7.70 6.77 -8.17
C ILE A 161 7.31 7.87 -9.16
N ASP A 162 7.36 7.54 -10.43
CA ASP A 162 6.90 8.41 -11.50
C ASP A 162 5.38 8.24 -11.67
N VAL A 163 4.63 9.20 -11.13
CA VAL A 163 3.16 9.15 -11.08
C VAL A 163 2.52 9.23 -12.47
N GLU A 164 3.23 9.78 -13.47
CA GLU A 164 2.71 9.86 -14.85
C GLU A 164 2.73 8.49 -15.56
N LYS A 165 3.41 7.50 -14.95
CA LYS A 165 3.50 6.13 -15.49
C LYS A 165 2.62 5.13 -14.73
N LEU A 166 1.85 5.59 -13.76
CA LEU A 166 0.82 4.83 -13.06
C LEU A 166 -0.51 4.99 -13.78
#